data_d3c2492a46634652f1fac4120d30d24c
#
_entry.id   d3c2492a46634652f1fac4120d30d24c
#
_cell.length_a   1.000
_cell.length_b   1.000
_cell.length_c   1.000
_cell.angle_alpha   90.00
_cell.angle_beta   90.00
_cell.angle_gamma   90.00
#
_symmetry.space_group_name_H-M   'P 1'
#
loop_
_entity.id
_entity.type
_entity.pdbx_description
1 polymer ?
#
loop_
_entity_poly.entity_id
_entity_poly.type
_entity_poly.pdbx_seq_one_letter_code
_entity_poly.pdbx_strand_id
1 'polypeptide(L)'
;MQQPAKPFFISIKVKKMSNRVSYKQQTGSHGLKHKLDHISRFIGNTPLLPITGLHQNKDVKIFAKAEWKNLSGSVKARAAFNIIKNAISSGKLTENKILLDATSGNTGIAYAAIGQKLGIKVALCLPENASQERKDILHSLGAEIINTSPFGGTDEAQEKAAELAKDFPKKYFYASQYTNDNNWKAHYYGTAIEIIRELPEISHFVAGLGTTGTFVGTSRRLKEYNPAIQAISLQPDVAIHGLEGWKHLETAIV
;
A
#
# COMPACT_ATOMS: atom_id res chain seq x y z
N MET A 1 33.80 18.11 -41.73
CA MET A 1 34.28 17.43 -40.49
C MET A 1 33.74 18.23 -39.30
N GLN A 2 32.68 17.75 -38.67
CA GLN A 2 32.13 18.37 -37.46
C GLN A 2 32.82 17.78 -36.23
N GLN A 3 33.35 18.64 -35.35
CA GLN A 3 33.95 18.20 -34.08
C GLN A 3 32.88 17.68 -33.12
N PRO A 4 33.17 16.62 -32.36
CA PRO A 4 32.22 16.12 -31.34
C PRO A 4 32.13 17.07 -30.16
N ALA A 5 30.87 17.28 -29.68
CA ALA A 5 30.60 18.12 -28.52
C ALA A 5 31.22 17.53 -27.24
N LYS A 6 31.88 18.40 -26.48
CA LYS A 6 32.53 18.08 -25.18
C LYS A 6 31.43 17.79 -24.13
N PRO A 7 31.57 16.73 -23.30
CA PRO A 7 30.63 16.45 -22.23
C PRO A 7 30.69 17.54 -21.14
N PHE A 8 29.50 18.00 -20.74
CA PHE A 8 29.33 18.98 -19.67
C PHE A 8 29.41 18.26 -18.33
N PHE A 9 30.47 18.43 -17.57
CA PHE A 9 30.56 17.91 -16.20
C PHE A 9 30.11 18.98 -15.21
N ILE A 10 29.00 18.73 -14.51
CA ILE A 10 28.58 19.55 -13.37
C ILE A 10 29.31 19.02 -12.12
N SER A 11 30.31 19.78 -11.65
CA SER A 11 30.96 19.48 -10.38
C SER A 11 30.14 20.04 -9.23
N ILE A 12 29.46 19.14 -8.49
CA ILE A 12 28.74 19.51 -7.26
C ILE A 12 29.75 19.49 -6.11
N LYS A 13 30.21 20.66 -5.65
CA LYS A 13 30.95 20.78 -4.41
C LYS A 13 30.02 20.57 -3.21
N VAL A 14 30.03 19.39 -2.62
CA VAL A 14 29.37 19.12 -1.36
C VAL A 14 30.16 19.78 -0.23
N LYS A 15 29.66 20.90 0.28
CA LYS A 15 30.18 21.52 1.50
C LYS A 15 29.78 20.64 2.69
N LYS A 16 30.75 20.00 3.35
CA LYS A 16 30.53 19.31 4.62
C LYS A 16 30.00 20.31 5.65
N MET A 17 28.72 20.35 5.85
CA MET A 17 28.13 21.03 7.01
C MET A 17 28.25 20.09 8.22
N SER A 18 29.27 20.34 9.05
CA SER A 18 29.42 19.72 10.35
C SER A 18 28.51 20.45 11.35
N ASN A 19 27.20 20.27 11.25
CA ASN A 19 26.29 20.51 12.36
C ASN A 19 25.78 19.16 12.82
N ARG A 20 26.46 18.56 13.80
CA ARG A 20 25.90 17.52 14.65
C ARG A 20 24.77 18.13 15.46
N VAL A 21 23.58 18.20 14.86
CA VAL A 21 22.35 18.26 15.65
C VAL A 21 22.22 16.88 16.30
N SER A 22 22.54 16.79 17.60
CA SER A 22 22.29 15.59 18.37
C SER A 22 20.77 15.49 18.53
N TYR A 23 20.13 14.75 17.62
CA TYR A 23 18.79 14.25 17.86
C TYR A 23 18.92 13.26 19.03
N LYS A 24 18.62 13.73 20.26
CA LYS A 24 18.27 12.83 21.35
C LYS A 24 17.15 11.95 20.78
N GLN A 25 17.44 10.66 20.61
CA GLN A 25 16.44 9.66 20.31
C GLN A 25 15.39 9.74 21.42
N GLN A 26 14.25 10.34 21.11
CA GLN A 26 13.04 10.18 21.92
C GLN A 26 12.56 8.75 21.64
N THR A 27 13.13 7.80 22.38
CA THR A 27 12.74 6.40 22.38
C THR A 27 11.43 6.29 23.14
N GLY A 28 10.36 5.83 22.44
CA GLY A 28 9.07 5.58 23.06
C GLY A 28 7.90 5.85 22.09
N SER A 29 6.70 5.53 22.51
CA SER A 29 5.46 5.69 21.71
C SER A 29 5.24 7.10 21.13
N HIS A 30 5.79 8.14 21.75
CA HIS A 30 5.81 9.51 21.22
C HIS A 30 6.62 9.65 19.94
N GLY A 31 7.75 8.94 19.81
CA GLY A 31 8.60 8.98 18.60
C GLY A 31 7.91 8.37 17.39
N LEU A 32 7.25 7.21 17.56
CA LEU A 32 6.49 6.56 16.48
C LEU A 32 5.29 7.40 16.04
N LYS A 33 4.57 8.02 16.98
CA LYS A 33 3.42 8.87 16.66
C LYS A 33 3.82 10.07 15.81
N HIS A 34 4.88 10.75 16.17
CA HIS A 34 5.40 11.88 15.37
C HIS A 34 5.83 11.45 13.96
N LYS A 35 6.49 10.30 13.84
CA LYS A 35 6.86 9.73 12.52
C LYS A 35 5.62 9.37 11.69
N LEU A 36 4.57 8.81 12.31
CA LEU A 36 3.30 8.52 11.64
C LEU A 36 2.65 9.79 11.08
N ASP A 37 2.61 10.86 11.87
CA ASP A 37 2.05 12.15 11.44
C ASP A 37 2.83 12.73 10.25
N HIS A 38 4.15 12.55 10.23
CA HIS A 38 4.97 12.95 9.07
C HIS A 38 4.66 12.11 7.82
N ILE A 39 4.61 10.78 7.96
CA ILE A 39 4.34 9.85 6.84
C ILE A 39 2.94 10.06 6.29
N SER A 40 1.95 10.39 7.11
CA SER A 40 0.56 10.61 6.69
C SER A 40 0.41 11.62 5.56
N ARG A 41 1.34 12.59 5.46
CA ARG A 41 1.36 13.63 4.42
C ARG A 41 1.66 13.09 3.01
N PHE A 42 2.22 11.89 2.93
CA PHE A 42 2.60 11.24 1.67
C PHE A 42 1.63 10.12 1.28
N ILE A 43 0.51 9.99 2.01
CA ILE A 43 -0.47 8.92 1.81
C ILE A 43 -1.86 9.53 1.69
N GLY A 44 -2.56 9.20 0.62
CA GLY A 44 -3.84 9.82 0.30
C GLY A 44 -3.70 11.21 -0.32
N ASN A 45 -4.81 11.93 -0.37
CA ASN A 45 -4.95 13.22 -1.07
C ASN A 45 -4.37 13.18 -2.49
N THR A 46 -4.54 12.04 -3.15
CA THR A 46 -4.10 11.85 -4.53
C THR A 46 -5.04 12.61 -5.48
N PRO A 47 -4.53 13.22 -6.57
CA PRO A 47 -5.39 13.97 -7.46
C PRO A 47 -6.38 13.06 -8.21
N LEU A 48 -7.54 13.61 -8.52
CA LEU A 48 -8.52 13.02 -9.43
C LEU A 48 -8.30 13.61 -10.82
N LEU A 49 -7.76 12.83 -11.75
CA LEU A 49 -7.33 13.28 -13.07
C LEU A 49 -8.40 13.01 -14.11
N PRO A 50 -8.82 13.99 -14.93
CA PRO A 50 -9.73 13.74 -16.04
C PRO A 50 -9.04 12.88 -17.11
N ILE A 51 -9.74 11.88 -17.60
CA ILE A 51 -9.31 11.04 -18.72
C ILE A 51 -10.07 11.48 -19.98
N THR A 52 -9.34 12.03 -20.92
CA THR A 52 -9.89 12.50 -22.19
C THR A 52 -9.55 11.53 -23.32
N GLY A 53 -10.41 11.47 -24.35
CA GLY A 53 -10.12 10.71 -25.56
C GLY A 53 -10.45 9.21 -25.53
N LEU A 54 -10.97 8.67 -24.43
CA LEU A 54 -11.38 7.26 -24.35
C LEU A 54 -12.71 6.98 -25.07
N HIS A 55 -13.57 7.98 -25.19
CA HIS A 55 -14.86 7.85 -25.90
C HIS A 55 -15.30 9.20 -26.48
N GLN A 56 -16.29 9.17 -27.39
CA GLN A 56 -16.76 10.34 -28.11
C GLN A 56 -17.98 11.02 -27.45
N ASN A 57 -18.67 10.36 -26.52
CA ASN A 57 -19.83 10.93 -25.84
C ASN A 57 -19.40 12.05 -24.88
N LYS A 58 -19.81 13.28 -25.17
CA LYS A 58 -19.46 14.48 -24.39
C LYS A 58 -20.15 14.56 -23.03
N ASP A 59 -21.22 13.80 -22.82
CA ASP A 59 -21.97 13.75 -21.57
C ASP A 59 -21.33 12.83 -20.54
N VAL A 60 -20.37 11.98 -20.97
CA VAL A 60 -19.62 11.08 -20.11
C VAL A 60 -18.27 11.69 -19.76
N LYS A 61 -18.02 11.85 -18.45
CA LYS A 61 -16.73 12.32 -17.92
C LYS A 61 -16.09 11.19 -17.12
N ILE A 62 -14.89 10.82 -17.50
CA ILE A 62 -14.12 9.76 -16.82
C ILE A 62 -12.98 10.40 -16.06
N PHE A 63 -12.79 9.95 -14.80
CA PHE A 63 -11.70 10.40 -13.95
C PHE A 63 -10.92 9.20 -13.40
N ALA A 64 -9.61 9.36 -13.24
CA ALA A 64 -8.75 8.39 -12.58
C ALA A 64 -8.22 8.99 -11.28
N LYS A 65 -8.40 8.27 -10.17
CA LYS A 65 -7.75 8.59 -8.89
C LYS A 65 -6.29 8.16 -8.97
N ALA A 66 -5.36 9.12 -8.92
CA ALA A 66 -3.93 8.91 -9.22
C ALA A 66 -3.19 8.22 -8.06
N GLU A 67 -3.56 6.98 -7.74
CA GLU A 67 -3.06 6.23 -6.59
C GLU A 67 -1.55 5.89 -6.66
N TRP A 68 -0.91 6.01 -7.82
CA TRP A 68 0.55 5.94 -7.98
C TRP A 68 1.30 7.12 -7.33
N LYS A 69 0.61 8.16 -6.90
CA LYS A 69 1.18 9.30 -6.16
C LYS A 69 1.38 9.03 -4.66
N ASN A 70 0.86 7.92 -4.15
CA ASN A 70 1.13 7.50 -2.77
C ASN A 70 2.61 7.14 -2.55
N LEU A 71 3.05 7.16 -1.30
CA LEU A 71 4.41 6.88 -0.84
C LEU A 71 5.03 5.61 -1.45
N SER A 72 4.25 4.55 -1.62
CA SER A 72 4.71 3.27 -2.19
C SER A 72 4.30 3.07 -3.65
N GLY A 73 3.86 4.13 -4.34
CA GLY A 73 3.47 4.08 -5.75
C GLY A 73 2.16 3.35 -6.04
N SER A 74 1.33 3.06 -5.03
CA SER A 74 0.06 2.36 -5.24
C SER A 74 -0.99 2.66 -4.18
N VAL A 75 -2.24 2.28 -4.46
CA VAL A 75 -3.39 2.37 -3.54
C VAL A 75 -3.16 1.61 -2.22
N LYS A 76 -2.27 0.62 -2.22
CA LYS A 76 -1.98 -0.22 -1.05
C LYS A 76 -1.32 0.55 0.10
N ALA A 77 -0.67 1.68 -0.18
CA ALA A 77 -0.14 2.56 0.86
C ALA A 77 -1.21 3.00 1.87
N ARG A 78 -2.44 3.22 1.41
CA ARG A 78 -3.56 3.65 2.27
C ARG A 78 -3.93 2.57 3.29
N ALA A 79 -4.16 1.34 2.82
CA ALA A 79 -4.48 0.20 3.67
C ALA A 79 -3.33 -0.11 4.63
N ALA A 80 -2.10 -0.23 4.11
CA ALA A 80 -0.92 -0.51 4.90
C ALA A 80 -0.70 0.52 6.02
N PHE A 81 -0.80 1.80 5.69
CA PHE A 81 -0.67 2.87 6.68
C PHE A 81 -1.74 2.81 7.76
N ASN A 82 -3.01 2.60 7.38
CA ASN A 82 -4.10 2.56 8.34
C ASN A 82 -4.00 1.35 9.28
N ILE A 83 -3.58 0.18 8.77
CA ILE A 83 -3.29 -1.02 9.57
C ILE A 83 -2.16 -0.73 10.57
N ILE A 84 -1.03 -0.20 10.10
CA ILE A 84 0.13 0.15 10.94
C ILE A 84 -0.25 1.19 12.00
N LYS A 85 -0.89 2.27 11.60
CA LYS A 85 -1.33 3.36 12.48
C LYS A 85 -2.21 2.84 13.62
N ASN A 86 -3.21 2.03 13.30
CA ASN A 86 -4.11 1.47 14.29
C ASN A 86 -3.41 0.45 15.21
N ALA A 87 -2.49 -0.35 14.66
CA ALA A 87 -1.71 -1.30 15.44
C ALA A 87 -0.78 -0.60 16.44
N ILE A 88 -0.13 0.48 16.04
CA ILE A 88 0.71 1.30 16.92
C ILE A 88 -0.17 1.98 17.99
N SER A 89 -1.28 2.60 17.58
CA SER A 89 -2.18 3.31 18.49
C SER A 89 -2.81 2.39 19.55
N SER A 90 -3.04 1.13 19.21
CA SER A 90 -3.57 0.10 20.14
C SER A 90 -2.48 -0.66 20.90
N GLY A 91 -1.20 -0.34 20.71
CA GLY A 91 -0.07 -1.02 21.35
C GLY A 91 0.20 -2.45 20.82
N LYS A 92 -0.49 -2.90 19.78
CA LYS A 92 -0.28 -4.21 19.15
C LYS A 92 1.04 -4.30 18.38
N LEU A 93 1.45 -3.19 17.75
CA LEU A 93 2.73 -3.05 17.06
C LEU A 93 3.59 -2.01 17.80
N THR A 94 4.75 -2.44 18.27
CA THR A 94 5.72 -1.64 19.00
C THR A 94 7.06 -1.65 18.27
N GLU A 95 8.02 -0.83 18.68
CA GLU A 95 9.39 -0.80 18.11
C GLU A 95 10.13 -2.16 18.22
N ASN A 96 9.74 -2.99 19.20
CA ASN A 96 10.34 -4.30 19.44
C ASN A 96 9.65 -5.44 18.67
N LYS A 97 8.57 -5.18 17.99
CA LYS A 97 7.86 -6.17 17.17
C LYS A 97 8.16 -6.00 15.68
N ILE A 98 8.15 -7.12 14.99
CA ILE A 98 8.27 -7.19 13.53
C ILE A 98 6.84 -7.22 12.96
N LEU A 99 6.52 -6.31 12.03
CA LEU A 99 5.30 -6.43 11.24
C LEU A 99 5.43 -7.62 10.30
N LEU A 100 4.49 -8.53 10.36
CA LEU A 100 4.44 -9.75 9.54
C LEU A 100 3.18 -9.74 8.67
N ASP A 101 3.31 -10.09 7.40
CA ASP A 101 2.18 -10.37 6.51
C ASP A 101 2.59 -11.33 5.40
N ALA A 102 1.62 -11.79 4.61
CA ALA A 102 1.83 -12.66 3.44
C ALA A 102 1.50 -11.88 2.17
N THR A 103 2.54 -11.45 1.46
CA THR A 103 2.36 -10.72 0.19
C THR A 103 3.69 -10.46 -0.52
N SER A 104 3.73 -10.73 -1.81
CA SER A 104 4.85 -10.34 -2.70
C SER A 104 4.55 -9.04 -3.47
N GLY A 105 3.33 -8.53 -3.38
CA GLY A 105 2.84 -7.42 -4.20
C GLY A 105 2.96 -6.05 -3.54
N ASN A 106 2.19 -5.12 -4.06
CA ASN A 106 2.18 -3.70 -3.65
C ASN A 106 1.92 -3.48 -2.15
N THR A 107 1.23 -4.39 -1.47
CA THR A 107 1.03 -4.30 -0.01
C THR A 107 2.33 -4.52 0.75
N GLY A 108 3.12 -5.52 0.34
CA GLY A 108 4.44 -5.77 0.93
C GLY A 108 5.38 -4.59 0.74
N ILE A 109 5.41 -4.02 -0.47
CA ILE A 109 6.18 -2.80 -0.77
C ILE A 109 5.72 -1.64 0.13
N ALA A 110 4.40 -1.49 0.33
CA ALA A 110 3.87 -0.44 1.19
C ALA A 110 4.26 -0.64 2.67
N TYR A 111 4.16 -1.86 3.20
CA TYR A 111 4.62 -2.17 4.55
C TYR A 111 6.12 -1.91 4.72
N ALA A 112 6.94 -2.36 3.77
CA ALA A 112 8.39 -2.18 3.81
C ALA A 112 8.78 -0.69 3.78
N ALA A 113 8.19 0.09 2.86
CA ALA A 113 8.48 1.52 2.73
C ALA A 113 8.05 2.31 3.98
N ILE A 114 6.88 2.01 4.55
CA ILE A 114 6.39 2.66 5.78
C ILE A 114 7.24 2.20 6.97
N GLY A 115 7.50 0.90 7.10
CA GLY A 115 8.30 0.32 8.16
C GLY A 115 9.71 0.92 8.21
N GLN A 116 10.38 1.06 7.07
CA GLN A 116 11.68 1.69 6.95
C GLN A 116 11.67 3.13 7.52
N LYS A 117 10.66 3.94 7.16
CA LYS A 117 10.55 5.31 7.67
C LYS A 117 10.21 5.39 9.16
N LEU A 118 9.46 4.43 9.68
CA LEU A 118 9.14 4.32 11.10
C LEU A 118 10.30 3.75 11.93
N GLY A 119 11.22 3.00 11.32
CA GLY A 119 12.22 2.19 12.01
C GLY A 119 11.64 0.89 12.57
N ILE A 120 10.54 0.39 11.98
CA ILE A 120 9.90 -0.89 12.33
C ILE A 120 10.39 -1.94 11.34
N LYS A 121 10.82 -3.10 11.85
CA LYS A 121 11.17 -4.25 11.01
C LYS A 121 9.93 -4.83 10.37
N VAL A 122 10.07 -5.27 9.12
CA VAL A 122 9.01 -5.91 8.33
C VAL A 122 9.51 -7.27 7.87
N ALA A 123 8.71 -8.30 8.04
CA ALA A 123 8.94 -9.65 7.51
C ALA A 123 7.74 -10.04 6.63
N LEU A 124 8.00 -10.64 5.48
CA LEU A 124 6.97 -10.99 4.50
C LEU A 124 7.12 -12.45 4.10
N CYS A 125 6.05 -13.23 4.30
CA CYS A 125 5.95 -14.57 3.76
C CYS A 125 5.52 -14.50 2.31
N LEU A 126 6.27 -15.15 1.41
CA LEU A 126 5.95 -15.20 -0.01
C LEU A 126 6.51 -16.48 -0.65
N PRO A 127 5.87 -16.98 -1.72
CA PRO A 127 6.35 -18.15 -2.45
C PRO A 127 7.76 -17.93 -3.01
N GLU A 128 8.57 -18.99 -3.00
CA GLU A 128 9.94 -18.92 -3.49
C GLU A 128 10.04 -18.50 -4.95
N ASN A 129 9.05 -18.83 -5.75
CA ASN A 129 8.94 -18.45 -7.18
C ASN A 129 8.36 -17.02 -7.39
N ALA A 130 8.17 -16.22 -6.34
CA ALA A 130 7.84 -14.81 -6.51
C ALA A 130 8.94 -14.09 -7.32
N SER A 131 8.53 -13.08 -8.11
CA SER A 131 9.43 -12.42 -9.05
C SER A 131 10.67 -11.83 -8.35
N GLN A 132 11.84 -12.01 -8.97
CA GLN A 132 13.10 -11.51 -8.41
C GLN A 132 13.08 -9.98 -8.25
N GLU A 133 12.52 -9.28 -9.22
CA GLU A 133 12.36 -7.81 -9.16
C GLU A 133 11.67 -7.35 -7.86
N ARG A 134 10.61 -8.07 -7.44
CA ARG A 134 9.89 -7.76 -6.20
C ARG A 134 10.69 -8.05 -4.96
N LYS A 135 11.40 -9.18 -4.96
CA LYS A 135 12.31 -9.52 -3.88
C LYS A 135 13.39 -8.46 -3.72
N ASP A 136 13.94 -7.97 -4.83
CA ASP A 136 14.97 -6.93 -4.83
C ASP A 136 14.42 -5.60 -4.29
N ILE A 137 13.20 -5.21 -4.67
CA ILE A 137 12.53 -4.03 -4.11
C ILE A 137 12.34 -4.18 -2.60
N LEU A 138 11.82 -5.32 -2.13
CA LEU A 138 11.59 -5.58 -0.72
C LEU A 138 12.89 -5.56 0.08
N HIS A 139 13.95 -6.19 -0.43
CA HIS A 139 15.28 -6.16 0.19
C HIS A 139 15.85 -4.74 0.25
N SER A 140 15.72 -3.96 -0.83
CA SER A 140 16.18 -2.57 -0.85
C SER A 140 15.48 -1.68 0.19
N LEU A 141 14.25 -2.03 0.55
CA LEU A 141 13.47 -1.37 1.60
C LEU A 141 13.74 -1.97 3.01
N GLY A 142 14.62 -2.96 3.11
CA GLY A 142 15.02 -3.57 4.38
C GLY A 142 14.02 -4.59 4.94
N ALA A 143 13.12 -5.14 4.11
CA ALA A 143 12.22 -6.19 4.53
C ALA A 143 12.94 -7.55 4.58
N GLU A 144 12.64 -8.35 5.61
CA GLU A 144 13.00 -9.76 5.70
C GLU A 144 12.02 -10.59 4.85
N ILE A 145 12.54 -11.48 4.01
CA ILE A 145 11.73 -12.39 3.22
C ILE A 145 11.77 -13.78 3.85
N ILE A 146 10.59 -14.35 4.10
CA ILE A 146 10.38 -15.71 4.57
C ILE A 146 9.77 -16.48 3.40
N ASN A 147 10.58 -17.29 2.74
CA ASN A 147 10.14 -18.09 1.61
C ASN A 147 9.20 -19.22 2.05
N THR A 148 8.13 -19.44 1.27
CA THR A 148 7.24 -20.61 1.35
C THR A 148 7.37 -21.45 0.09
N SER A 149 6.72 -22.60 0.05
CA SER A 149 6.76 -23.48 -1.12
C SER A 149 6.34 -22.73 -2.39
N PRO A 150 7.02 -22.95 -3.52
CA PRO A 150 6.64 -22.37 -4.82
C PRO A 150 5.26 -22.86 -5.31
N PHE A 151 4.75 -23.98 -4.76
CA PHE A 151 3.50 -24.60 -5.18
C PHE A 151 2.29 -24.17 -4.36
N GLY A 152 2.48 -23.70 -3.11
CA GLY A 152 1.40 -23.34 -2.20
C GLY A 152 0.83 -21.94 -2.40
N GLY A 153 1.47 -21.13 -3.26
CA GLY A 153 0.99 -19.80 -3.63
C GLY A 153 0.82 -18.85 -2.43
N THR A 154 -0.14 -17.95 -2.58
CA THR A 154 -0.44 -16.92 -1.56
C THR A 154 -1.07 -17.53 -0.31
N ASP A 155 -1.80 -18.61 -0.42
CA ASP A 155 -2.58 -19.19 0.68
C ASP A 155 -1.64 -19.87 1.69
N GLU A 156 -0.69 -20.69 1.23
CA GLU A 156 0.36 -21.24 2.09
C GLU A 156 1.20 -20.13 2.76
N ALA A 157 1.47 -19.05 2.04
CA ALA A 157 2.18 -17.92 2.62
C ALA A 157 1.37 -17.25 3.75
N GLN A 158 0.04 -17.17 3.63
CA GLN A 158 -0.85 -16.67 4.68
C GLN A 158 -0.89 -17.62 5.89
N GLU A 159 -0.98 -18.92 5.65
CA GLU A 159 -0.91 -19.92 6.69
C GLU A 159 0.40 -19.84 7.47
N LYS A 160 1.52 -19.72 6.75
CA LYS A 160 2.85 -19.57 7.36
C LYS A 160 2.97 -18.30 8.19
N ALA A 161 2.46 -17.19 7.73
CA ALA A 161 2.45 -15.94 8.49
C ALA A 161 1.58 -16.06 9.76
N ALA A 162 0.41 -16.69 9.66
CA ALA A 162 -0.46 -16.95 10.80
C ALA A 162 0.16 -17.87 11.83
N GLU A 163 0.82 -18.97 11.40
CA GLU A 163 1.57 -19.89 12.26
C GLU A 163 2.67 -19.14 13.03
N LEU A 164 3.55 -18.42 12.34
CA LEU A 164 4.63 -17.66 12.96
C LEU A 164 4.13 -16.64 13.98
N ALA A 165 3.03 -15.96 13.69
CA ALA A 165 2.46 -14.99 14.62
C ALA A 165 1.85 -15.67 15.86
N LYS A 166 1.27 -16.87 15.71
CA LYS A 166 0.74 -17.68 16.80
C LYS A 166 1.85 -18.22 17.68
N ASP A 167 2.93 -18.72 17.08
CA ASP A 167 4.04 -19.36 17.81
C ASP A 167 4.93 -18.32 18.49
N PHE A 168 5.07 -17.13 17.88
CA PHE A 168 5.94 -16.07 18.38
C PHE A 168 5.19 -14.73 18.57
N PRO A 169 4.13 -14.65 19.40
CA PRO A 169 3.26 -13.48 19.53
C PRO A 169 3.97 -12.26 20.13
N LYS A 170 5.08 -12.47 20.85
CA LYS A 170 5.92 -11.39 21.37
C LYS A 170 6.82 -10.78 20.29
N LYS A 171 7.19 -11.56 19.27
CA LYS A 171 8.08 -11.16 18.18
C LYS A 171 7.33 -10.52 17.03
N TYR A 172 6.18 -11.06 16.65
CA TYR A 172 5.46 -10.65 15.45
C TYR A 172 4.13 -9.94 15.76
N PHE A 173 3.78 -9.00 14.88
CA PHE A 173 2.44 -8.48 14.70
C PHE A 173 1.97 -8.86 13.30
N TYR A 174 1.00 -9.76 13.21
CA TYR A 174 0.41 -10.17 11.92
C TYR A 174 -0.60 -9.11 11.45
N ALA A 175 -0.28 -8.46 10.34
CA ALA A 175 -1.10 -7.39 9.77
C ALA A 175 -2.37 -7.91 9.12
N SER A 176 -2.30 -9.12 8.51
CA SER A 176 -3.44 -9.84 7.90
C SER A 176 -4.31 -8.97 7.01
N GLN A 177 -3.76 -8.46 5.90
CA GLN A 177 -4.44 -7.50 5.03
C GLN A 177 -5.82 -7.96 4.53
N TYR A 178 -6.07 -9.26 4.46
CA TYR A 178 -7.33 -9.82 3.96
C TYR A 178 -8.46 -9.76 4.99
N THR A 179 -8.14 -9.92 6.27
CA THR A 179 -9.14 -9.98 7.35
C THR A 179 -9.13 -8.75 8.26
N ASN A 180 -8.20 -7.83 8.05
CA ASN A 180 -8.06 -6.65 8.89
C ASN A 180 -8.99 -5.54 8.42
N ASP A 181 -9.99 -5.24 9.22
CA ASP A 181 -10.94 -4.15 8.97
C ASP A 181 -10.30 -2.80 8.61
N ASN A 182 -9.09 -2.54 9.12
CA ASN A 182 -8.38 -1.29 8.83
C ASN A 182 -8.00 -1.16 7.36
N ASN A 183 -8.06 -2.24 6.58
CA ASN A 183 -7.91 -2.20 5.14
C ASN A 183 -9.07 -1.42 4.52
N TRP A 184 -10.31 -1.90 4.62
CA TRP A 184 -11.45 -1.21 4.01
C TRP A 184 -11.75 0.15 4.67
N LYS A 185 -11.49 0.29 5.97
CA LYS A 185 -11.64 1.56 6.70
C LYS A 185 -10.73 2.66 6.16
N ALA A 186 -9.54 2.34 5.65
CA ALA A 186 -8.66 3.30 4.99
C ALA A 186 -9.35 3.99 3.80
N HIS A 187 -10.14 3.22 3.06
CA HIS A 187 -10.84 3.70 1.87
C HIS A 187 -12.17 4.39 2.21
N TYR A 188 -12.85 3.92 3.24
CA TYR A 188 -14.09 4.52 3.72
C TYR A 188 -13.86 5.93 4.27
N TYR A 189 -12.83 6.10 5.13
CA TYR A 189 -12.51 7.39 5.77
C TYR A 189 -11.55 8.27 4.96
N GLY A 190 -10.91 7.72 3.92
CA GLY A 190 -9.93 8.42 3.08
C GLY A 190 -10.39 8.53 1.64
N THR A 191 -10.20 7.50 0.84
CA THR A 191 -10.40 7.52 -0.62
C THR A 191 -11.79 8.05 -1.01
N ALA A 192 -12.85 7.55 -0.37
CA ALA A 192 -14.22 7.98 -0.67
C ALA A 192 -14.45 9.45 -0.34
N ILE A 193 -13.95 9.93 0.79
CA ILE A 193 -14.08 11.33 1.20
C ILE A 193 -13.35 12.26 0.22
N GLU A 194 -12.17 11.85 -0.25
CA GLU A 194 -11.44 12.61 -1.26
C GLU A 194 -12.24 12.69 -2.58
N ILE A 195 -12.81 11.57 -3.02
CA ILE A 195 -13.64 11.51 -4.24
C ILE A 195 -14.87 12.43 -4.11
N ILE A 196 -15.63 12.32 -3.00
CA ILE A 196 -16.81 13.16 -2.76
C ILE A 196 -16.45 14.64 -2.78
N ARG A 197 -15.32 15.00 -2.19
CA ARG A 197 -14.86 16.40 -2.15
C ARG A 197 -14.48 16.94 -3.53
N GLU A 198 -13.81 16.11 -4.35
CA GLU A 198 -13.28 16.53 -5.66
C GLU A 198 -14.31 16.38 -6.79
N LEU A 199 -15.28 15.46 -6.65
CA LEU A 199 -16.31 15.14 -7.65
C LEU A 199 -17.64 14.83 -6.94
N PRO A 200 -18.32 15.81 -6.35
CA PRO A 200 -19.57 15.59 -5.60
C PRO A 200 -20.72 15.05 -6.48
N GLU A 201 -20.67 15.28 -7.78
CA GLU A 201 -21.65 14.78 -8.77
C GLU A 201 -21.32 13.38 -9.32
N ILE A 202 -20.42 12.63 -8.69
CA ILE A 202 -20.08 11.27 -9.11
C ILE A 202 -21.32 10.40 -9.22
N SER A 203 -21.47 9.71 -10.35
CA SER A 203 -22.58 8.77 -10.62
C SER A 203 -22.13 7.29 -10.62
N HIS A 204 -20.89 7.02 -10.98
CA HIS A 204 -20.34 5.67 -11.10
C HIS A 204 -18.96 5.58 -10.46
N PHE A 205 -18.74 4.55 -9.64
CA PHE A 205 -17.44 4.20 -9.09
C PHE A 205 -17.02 2.83 -9.60
N VAL A 206 -15.84 2.75 -10.21
CA VAL A 206 -15.31 1.51 -10.78
C VAL A 206 -13.98 1.17 -10.14
N ALA A 207 -13.81 -0.07 -9.65
CA ALA A 207 -12.54 -0.55 -9.12
C ALA A 207 -12.35 -2.06 -9.29
N GLY A 208 -11.09 -2.47 -9.49
CA GLY A 208 -10.70 -3.87 -9.51
C GLY A 208 -10.68 -4.50 -8.12
N LEU A 209 -10.93 -5.80 -8.05
CA LEU A 209 -10.97 -6.57 -6.81
C LEU A 209 -9.63 -7.28 -6.57
N GLY A 210 -9.01 -6.98 -5.44
CA GLY A 210 -7.89 -7.73 -4.85
C GLY A 210 -8.29 -8.21 -3.47
N THR A 211 -7.87 -7.49 -2.41
CA THR A 211 -8.35 -7.72 -1.03
C THR A 211 -9.78 -7.22 -0.80
N THR A 212 -10.44 -6.71 -1.81
CA THR A 212 -11.73 -6.02 -1.81
C THR A 212 -11.78 -4.69 -1.02
N GLY A 213 -10.83 -4.41 -0.17
CA GLY A 213 -10.84 -3.25 0.74
C GLY A 213 -11.10 -1.92 0.05
N THR A 214 -10.46 -1.66 -1.10
CA THR A 214 -10.66 -0.43 -1.87
C THR A 214 -12.10 -0.31 -2.35
N PHE A 215 -12.63 -1.38 -2.96
CA PHE A 215 -14.00 -1.38 -3.50
C PHE A 215 -15.02 -1.26 -2.37
N VAL A 216 -14.95 -2.14 -1.37
CA VAL A 216 -15.91 -2.19 -0.26
C VAL A 216 -15.92 -0.90 0.54
N GLY A 217 -14.74 -0.41 0.95
CA GLY A 217 -14.65 0.80 1.76
C GLY A 217 -15.16 2.04 1.02
N THR A 218 -14.73 2.20 -0.24
CA THR A 218 -15.16 3.34 -1.05
C THR A 218 -16.65 3.28 -1.38
N SER A 219 -17.15 2.11 -1.84
CA SER A 219 -18.56 1.95 -2.21
C SER A 219 -19.50 2.17 -1.03
N ARG A 220 -19.19 1.65 0.16
CA ARG A 220 -20.00 1.89 1.37
C ARG A 220 -20.17 3.38 1.62
N ARG A 221 -19.08 4.15 1.63
CA ARG A 221 -19.15 5.58 1.91
C ARG A 221 -19.82 6.38 0.80
N LEU A 222 -19.60 6.01 -0.46
CA LEU A 222 -20.27 6.65 -1.60
C LEU A 222 -21.77 6.39 -1.59
N LYS A 223 -22.21 5.17 -1.26
CA LYS A 223 -23.64 4.82 -1.14
C LYS A 223 -24.32 5.52 0.04
N GLU A 224 -23.62 5.78 1.15
CA GLU A 224 -24.13 6.61 2.24
C GLU A 224 -24.28 8.08 1.83
N TYR A 225 -23.35 8.60 1.03
CA TYR A 225 -23.41 9.95 0.50
C TYR A 225 -24.56 10.12 -0.52
N ASN A 226 -24.68 9.20 -1.47
CA ASN A 226 -25.76 9.17 -2.45
C ASN A 226 -26.06 7.72 -2.88
N PRO A 227 -27.20 7.14 -2.47
CA PRO A 227 -27.58 5.76 -2.81
C PRO A 227 -27.69 5.48 -4.32
N ALA A 228 -27.91 6.51 -5.15
CA ALA A 228 -28.02 6.37 -6.61
C ALA A 228 -26.66 6.06 -7.29
N ILE A 229 -25.54 6.34 -6.64
CA ILE A 229 -24.20 6.05 -7.20
C ILE A 229 -24.08 4.57 -7.50
N GLN A 230 -23.71 4.23 -8.74
CA GLN A 230 -23.45 2.85 -9.15
C GLN A 230 -22.02 2.45 -8.77
N ALA A 231 -21.89 1.33 -8.05
CA ALA A 231 -20.58 0.74 -7.72
C ALA A 231 -20.37 -0.49 -8.59
N ILE A 232 -19.33 -0.46 -9.42
CA ILE A 232 -19.02 -1.50 -10.40
C ILE A 232 -17.66 -2.09 -10.07
N SER A 233 -17.62 -3.38 -9.76
CA SER A 233 -16.40 -4.12 -9.53
C SER A 233 -15.92 -4.83 -10.79
N LEU A 234 -14.61 -4.95 -10.94
CA LEU A 234 -13.96 -5.69 -12.00
C LEU A 234 -13.09 -6.79 -11.37
N GLN A 235 -13.17 -7.99 -11.93
CA GLN A 235 -12.30 -9.11 -11.57
C GLN A 235 -11.83 -9.81 -12.85
N PRO A 236 -10.71 -10.55 -12.81
CA PRO A 236 -10.33 -11.42 -13.90
C PRO A 236 -11.36 -12.51 -14.12
N ASP A 237 -11.50 -12.97 -15.35
CA ASP A 237 -12.40 -14.08 -15.74
C ASP A 237 -11.84 -15.47 -15.35
N VAL A 238 -10.52 -15.56 -15.10
CA VAL A 238 -9.83 -16.78 -14.69
C VAL A 238 -8.87 -16.54 -13.55
N ALA A 239 -8.56 -17.60 -12.78
CA ALA A 239 -7.66 -17.52 -11.63
C ALA A 239 -6.19 -17.23 -12.02
N ILE A 240 -5.75 -17.69 -13.19
CA ILE A 240 -4.39 -17.46 -13.73
C ILE A 240 -4.47 -16.34 -14.77
N HIS A 241 -4.03 -15.15 -14.40
CA HIS A 241 -4.09 -13.95 -15.24
C HIS A 241 -2.88 -13.02 -14.98
N GLY A 242 -2.62 -12.10 -15.90
CA GLY A 242 -1.52 -11.14 -15.82
C GLY A 242 -1.85 -9.83 -15.07
N LEU A 243 -3.04 -9.69 -14.49
CA LEU A 243 -3.47 -8.47 -13.79
C LEU A 243 -2.98 -8.48 -12.35
N GLU A 244 -1.94 -7.75 -12.09
CA GLU A 244 -1.31 -7.75 -10.79
C GLU A 244 -2.18 -7.12 -9.69
N GLY A 245 -2.25 -7.83 -8.55
CA GLY A 245 -3.00 -7.38 -7.37
C GLY A 245 -4.52 -7.52 -7.49
N TRP A 246 -5.02 -8.08 -8.59
CA TRP A 246 -6.41 -8.47 -8.76
C TRP A 246 -6.56 -9.95 -8.40
N LYS A 247 -7.74 -10.35 -8.00
CA LYS A 247 -8.09 -11.74 -7.68
C LYS A 247 -9.36 -12.16 -8.38
N HIS A 248 -9.38 -13.42 -8.81
CA HIS A 248 -10.60 -14.10 -9.21
C HIS A 248 -11.30 -14.58 -7.93
N LEU A 249 -12.50 -14.05 -7.64
CA LEU A 249 -13.13 -14.22 -6.31
C LEU A 249 -13.69 -15.62 -6.02
N GLU A 250 -13.94 -16.44 -7.03
CA GLU A 250 -14.35 -17.83 -6.82
C GLU A 250 -13.29 -18.68 -6.13
N THR A 251 -12.03 -18.23 -6.22
CA THR A 251 -10.88 -18.90 -5.61
C THR A 251 -10.25 -18.13 -4.46
N ALA A 252 -10.75 -16.94 -4.14
CA ALA A 252 -10.18 -16.09 -3.09
C ALA A 252 -11.03 -16.19 -1.80
N ILE A 253 -10.37 -16.49 -0.70
CA ILE A 253 -10.94 -16.25 0.63
C ILE A 253 -10.99 -14.73 0.83
N VAL A 254 -12.19 -14.19 0.94
CA VAL A 254 -12.47 -12.74 1.11
C VAL A 254 -12.94 -12.49 2.55
#